data_2beaeb9393f2e3960d9208a45f607491
#
_entry.id   2beaeb9393f2e3960d9208a45f607491
#
_cell.length_a   1.000
_cell.length_b   1.000
_cell.length_c   1.000
_cell.angle_alpha   90.00
_cell.angle_beta   90.00
_cell.angle_gamma   90.00
#
_symmetry.space_group_name_H-M   'P 1'
#
loop_
_entity.id
_entity.type
_entity.pdbx_description
1 polymer ?
#
loop_
_entity_poly.entity_id
_entity_poly.type
_entity_poly.pdbx_seq_one_letter_code
_entity_poly.pdbx_strand_id
1 'polypeptide(L)'
;MIFKIFDLSREDEWKKQLDLIPDQFKDIYYSPAYYKTWKEHEQAEPLCVYAEKEGVKLLYPFFKKEIQGYNLKEKYYDIQSAYGYGGVISNTKEISQTLLVDFNKKFDGWCKDSNIVAEFIRENPFLNNKEQYIRDVSYILVRKNVYADLTNKVDFDFINKNAYRNIKKALKYGLIVEIDSNCDNIEDFQRLYTKTFQRLNMSNFYNFQENYFQKLKPLLGNKVKLLNIRYEEGIIASIVLLEDSNKATYHLGASDFNYAKYFPNDLLFHTMIEYSIANNIDYLSFGGGTTNDEQDSLLRFKRKYSNLEKDVYIGKKVHHTEIYQELCRLWEQQTSSKNNNKYKNFFLKYRMDK
;
A
#
# COMPACT_ATOMS: atom_id res chain seq x y z
N MET A 1 16.05 -25.03 9.91
CA MET A 1 15.29 -23.97 9.19
C MET A 1 15.98 -23.65 7.88
N ILE A 2 15.27 -23.78 6.76
CA ILE A 2 15.64 -23.21 5.46
C ILE A 2 15.48 -21.70 5.58
N PHE A 3 16.43 -20.93 5.04
CA PHE A 3 16.38 -19.48 4.98
C PHE A 3 17.01 -19.03 3.66
N LYS A 4 16.24 -18.36 2.82
CA LYS A 4 16.64 -17.91 1.49
C LYS A 4 16.20 -16.46 1.28
N ILE A 5 16.91 -15.76 0.41
CA ILE A 5 16.52 -14.43 -0.04
C ILE A 5 16.40 -14.48 -1.56
N PHE A 6 15.26 -14.01 -2.06
CA PHE A 6 14.97 -13.88 -3.47
C PHE A 6 15.04 -12.41 -3.85
N ASP A 7 15.71 -12.10 -4.92
CA ASP A 7 15.59 -10.86 -5.68
C ASP A 7 14.72 -11.08 -6.93
N LEU A 8 14.60 -10.07 -7.79
CA LEU A 8 13.81 -10.19 -9.02
C LEU A 8 14.43 -11.11 -10.09
N SER A 9 15.70 -11.51 -9.98
CA SER A 9 16.28 -12.53 -10.85
C SER A 9 15.75 -13.94 -10.52
N ARG A 10 15.22 -14.09 -9.30
CA ARG A 10 14.60 -15.31 -8.77
C ARG A 10 13.09 -15.13 -8.52
N GLU A 11 12.44 -14.28 -9.31
CA GLU A 11 11.01 -13.98 -9.11
C GLU A 11 10.10 -15.19 -9.26
N ASP A 12 10.46 -16.17 -10.09
CA ASP A 12 9.69 -17.41 -10.25
C ASP A 12 9.71 -18.24 -8.97
N GLU A 13 10.85 -18.30 -8.26
CA GLU A 13 10.94 -18.96 -6.97
C GLU A 13 10.12 -18.21 -5.90
N TRP A 14 10.23 -16.88 -5.86
CA TRP A 14 9.41 -16.04 -4.98
C TRP A 14 7.93 -16.30 -5.23
N LYS A 15 7.48 -16.18 -6.49
CA LYS A 15 6.10 -16.44 -6.89
C LYS A 15 5.65 -17.85 -6.48
N LYS A 16 6.46 -18.88 -6.75
CA LYS A 16 6.16 -20.27 -6.36
C LYS A 16 5.93 -20.42 -4.87
N GLN A 17 6.73 -19.75 -4.02
CA GLN A 17 6.52 -19.80 -2.57
C GLN A 17 5.29 -19.02 -2.14
N LEU A 18 5.00 -17.87 -2.75
CA LEU A 18 3.79 -17.10 -2.50
C LEU A 18 2.52 -17.88 -2.88
N ASP A 19 2.54 -18.64 -3.98
CA ASP A 19 1.41 -19.43 -4.43
C ASP A 19 1.06 -20.56 -3.43
N LEU A 20 2.02 -21.01 -2.61
CA LEU A 20 1.80 -21.97 -1.52
C LEU A 20 1.19 -21.36 -0.24
N ILE A 21 1.11 -20.04 -0.15
CA ILE A 21 0.41 -19.35 0.94
C ILE A 21 -1.08 -19.31 0.60
N PRO A 22 -1.99 -19.76 1.49
CA PRO A 22 -3.43 -19.68 1.26
C PRO A 22 -3.90 -18.25 1.01
N ASP A 23 -4.90 -18.08 0.16
CA ASP A 23 -5.40 -16.76 -0.28
C ASP A 23 -5.86 -15.86 0.88
N GLN A 24 -6.37 -16.45 1.94
CA GLN A 24 -6.76 -15.72 3.14
C GLN A 24 -5.57 -15.07 3.89
N PHE A 25 -4.34 -15.54 3.65
CA PHE A 25 -3.12 -15.08 4.34
C PHE A 25 -2.17 -14.29 3.44
N LYS A 26 -2.55 -14.00 2.21
CA LYS A 26 -1.77 -13.19 1.27
C LYS A 26 -2.61 -12.10 0.61
N ASP A 27 -1.92 -11.21 -0.08
CA ASP A 27 -2.49 -10.09 -0.80
C ASP A 27 -1.57 -9.74 -1.96
N ILE A 28 -2.02 -8.93 -2.91
CA ILE A 28 -1.24 -8.44 -4.06
C ILE A 28 0.10 -7.81 -3.65
N TYR A 29 0.14 -7.17 -2.48
CA TYR A 29 1.32 -6.49 -1.92
C TYR A 29 2.51 -7.41 -1.62
N TYR A 30 2.34 -8.72 -1.68
CA TYR A 30 3.40 -9.70 -1.44
C TYR A 30 3.98 -10.28 -2.74
N SER A 31 3.42 -9.90 -3.88
CA SER A 31 3.82 -10.46 -5.18
C SER A 31 5.06 -9.76 -5.75
N PRO A 32 5.97 -10.50 -6.42
CA PRO A 32 7.11 -9.89 -7.11
C PRO A 32 6.67 -8.90 -8.19
N ALA A 33 5.54 -9.14 -8.85
CA ALA A 33 4.96 -8.23 -9.84
C ALA A 33 4.63 -6.86 -9.23
N TYR A 34 4.04 -6.84 -8.03
CA TYR A 34 3.76 -5.58 -7.32
C TYR A 34 5.06 -4.82 -6.98
N TYR A 35 6.08 -5.52 -6.51
CA TYR A 35 7.39 -4.91 -6.23
C TYR A 35 8.07 -4.37 -7.50
N LYS A 36 7.89 -5.02 -8.64
CA LYS A 36 8.38 -4.52 -9.94
C LYS A 36 7.73 -3.18 -10.32
N THR A 37 6.43 -2.98 -10.04
CA THR A 37 5.76 -1.71 -10.36
C THR A 37 6.37 -0.53 -9.61
N TRP A 38 6.86 -0.78 -8.38
CA TRP A 38 7.38 0.25 -7.48
C TRP A 38 8.88 0.43 -7.51
N LYS A 39 9.63 -0.50 -8.12
CA LYS A 39 11.11 -0.52 -8.07
C LYS A 39 11.75 0.80 -8.48
N GLU A 40 11.31 1.39 -9.59
CA GLU A 40 11.89 2.63 -10.11
C GLU A 40 11.48 3.84 -9.27
N HIS A 41 10.22 3.89 -8.85
CA HIS A 41 9.74 4.97 -8.00
C HIS A 41 10.43 4.98 -6.63
N GLU A 42 10.60 3.83 -6.02
CA GLU A 42 11.31 3.68 -4.74
C GLU A 42 12.82 3.81 -4.88
N GLN A 43 13.38 3.65 -6.10
CA GLN A 43 14.82 3.59 -6.33
C GLN A 43 15.52 2.62 -5.38
N ALA A 44 14.96 1.41 -5.26
CA ALA A 44 15.33 0.42 -4.28
C ALA A 44 15.29 -0.99 -4.86
N GLU A 45 16.02 -1.90 -4.24
CA GLU A 45 16.09 -3.31 -4.62
C GLU A 45 14.95 -4.10 -3.95
N PRO A 46 14.03 -4.72 -4.73
CA PRO A 46 13.04 -5.63 -4.18
C PRO A 46 13.68 -6.94 -3.74
N LEU A 47 13.44 -7.33 -2.51
CA LEU A 47 13.88 -8.59 -1.92
C LEU A 47 12.72 -9.30 -1.23
N CYS A 48 12.78 -10.63 -1.14
CA CYS A 48 11.86 -11.43 -0.37
C CYS A 48 12.62 -12.47 0.46
N VAL A 49 12.50 -12.40 1.75
CA VAL A 49 12.95 -13.46 2.64
C VAL A 49 11.94 -14.61 2.62
N TYR A 50 12.44 -15.81 2.42
CA TYR A 50 11.72 -17.06 2.59
C TYR A 50 12.34 -17.88 3.70
N ALA A 51 11.54 -18.35 4.63
CA ALA A 51 11.96 -19.29 5.65
C ALA A 51 10.99 -20.47 5.76
N GLU A 52 11.53 -21.66 6.03
CA GLU A 52 10.72 -22.87 6.23
C GLU A 52 11.30 -23.76 7.32
N LYS A 53 10.42 -24.23 8.19
CA LYS A 53 10.73 -25.25 9.20
C LYS A 53 9.48 -26.06 9.50
N GLU A 54 9.58 -27.39 9.44
CA GLU A 54 8.48 -28.34 9.78
C GLU A 54 7.17 -28.05 9.01
N GLY A 55 7.30 -27.67 7.71
CA GLY A 55 6.15 -27.38 6.86
C GLY A 55 5.55 -25.97 7.02
N VAL A 56 5.94 -25.23 8.04
CA VAL A 56 5.56 -23.82 8.20
C VAL A 56 6.46 -22.95 7.36
N LYS A 57 5.85 -22.11 6.49
CA LYS A 57 6.52 -21.20 5.57
C LYS A 57 6.27 -19.77 5.97
N LEU A 58 7.32 -18.96 5.96
CA LEU A 58 7.26 -17.51 6.15
C LEU A 58 7.77 -16.82 4.89
N LEU A 59 7.04 -15.78 4.44
CA LEU A 59 7.48 -14.86 3.40
C LEU A 59 7.49 -13.43 3.94
N TYR A 60 8.56 -12.71 3.60
CA TYR A 60 8.70 -11.30 3.97
C TYR A 60 9.31 -10.51 2.82
N PRO A 61 8.51 -9.90 1.95
CA PRO A 61 9.00 -9.01 0.90
C PRO A 61 9.18 -7.59 1.41
N PHE A 62 10.23 -6.92 0.94
CA PHE A 62 10.55 -5.53 1.23
C PHE A 62 11.46 -4.93 0.16
N PHE A 63 11.60 -3.62 0.19
CA PHE A 63 12.64 -2.89 -0.54
C PHE A 63 13.86 -2.69 0.33
N LYS A 64 15.05 -3.01 -0.20
CA LYS A 64 16.34 -2.63 0.36
C LYS A 64 16.80 -1.36 -0.35
N LYS A 65 16.94 -0.27 0.39
CA LYS A 65 17.22 1.07 -0.13
C LYS A 65 18.51 1.63 0.42
N GLU A 66 19.44 1.98 -0.45
CA GLU A 66 20.73 2.61 -0.04
C GLU A 66 20.46 3.95 0.65
N ILE A 67 21.21 4.22 1.71
CA ILE A 67 21.21 5.51 2.41
C ILE A 67 22.23 6.40 1.74
N GLN A 68 21.79 7.48 1.11
CA GLN A 68 22.62 8.40 0.34
C GLN A 68 22.62 9.81 0.93
N GLY A 69 23.59 10.63 0.49
CA GLY A 69 23.67 12.04 0.91
C GLY A 69 24.37 12.27 2.24
N TYR A 70 25.06 11.25 2.76
CA TYR A 70 25.88 11.31 3.99
C TYR A 70 27.29 10.75 3.71
N ASN A 71 28.29 11.33 4.36
CA ASN A 71 29.68 10.85 4.25
C ASN A 71 29.92 9.73 5.27
N LEU A 72 29.44 8.53 4.95
CA LEU A 72 29.60 7.32 5.79
C LEU A 72 30.82 6.51 5.30
N LYS A 73 31.43 5.74 6.20
CA LYS A 73 32.60 4.90 5.89
C LYS A 73 32.26 3.75 4.93
N GLU A 74 31.05 3.24 5.03
CA GLU A 74 30.53 2.11 4.25
C GLU A 74 29.15 2.44 3.69
N LYS A 75 28.67 1.59 2.77
CA LYS A 75 27.29 1.64 2.29
C LYS A 75 26.36 1.03 3.32
N TYR A 76 25.35 1.79 3.69
CA TYR A 76 24.29 1.37 4.58
C TYR A 76 22.94 1.42 3.89
N TYR A 77 22.00 0.62 4.41
CA TYR A 77 20.69 0.46 3.79
C TYR A 77 19.58 0.48 4.85
N ASP A 78 18.39 0.86 4.44
CA ASP A 78 17.17 0.56 5.17
C ASP A 78 16.36 -0.47 4.40
N ILE A 79 15.50 -1.18 5.12
CA ILE A 79 14.46 -1.99 4.52
C ILE A 79 13.08 -1.44 4.84
N GLN A 80 12.18 -1.48 3.84
CA GLN A 80 10.82 -0.97 3.99
C GLN A 80 9.82 -1.74 3.14
N SER A 81 8.59 -1.86 3.62
CA SER A 81 7.48 -2.37 2.83
C SER A 81 7.24 -1.50 1.60
N ALA A 82 6.76 -2.08 0.52
CA ALA A 82 6.25 -1.33 -0.62
C ALA A 82 5.11 -0.39 -0.22
N TYR A 83 4.75 0.54 -1.12
CA TYR A 83 3.54 1.36 -0.93
C TYR A 83 2.32 0.45 -0.74
N GLY A 84 1.39 0.85 0.13
CA GLY A 84 0.29 0.02 0.58
C GLY A 84 0.67 -0.72 1.86
N TYR A 85 0.90 -2.00 1.78
CA TYR A 85 1.10 -2.85 2.96
C TYR A 85 2.24 -3.86 2.78
N GLY A 86 2.64 -4.51 3.88
CA GLY A 86 3.67 -5.53 3.91
C GLY A 86 3.73 -6.21 5.27
N GLY A 87 4.92 -6.63 5.66
CA GLY A 87 5.17 -7.44 6.85
C GLY A 87 5.37 -8.91 6.49
N VAL A 88 5.55 -9.74 7.50
CA VAL A 88 5.72 -11.19 7.31
C VAL A 88 4.35 -11.85 7.12
N ILE A 89 4.24 -12.80 6.20
CA ILE A 89 3.07 -13.69 6.05
C ILE A 89 3.47 -15.15 6.20
N SER A 90 2.50 -15.99 6.51
CA SER A 90 2.70 -17.44 6.69
C SER A 90 1.60 -18.25 6.02
N ASN A 91 1.90 -19.53 5.74
CA ASN A 91 0.90 -20.48 5.27
C ASN A 91 -0.04 -21.00 6.39
N THR A 92 0.17 -20.58 7.63
CA THR A 92 -0.65 -20.97 8.79
C THR A 92 -0.72 -19.82 9.81
N LYS A 93 -1.76 -19.83 10.66
CA LYS A 93 -1.87 -18.93 11.83
C LYS A 93 -1.07 -19.45 13.02
N GLU A 94 -0.86 -20.75 13.09
CA GLU A 94 -0.19 -21.40 14.22
C GLU A 94 1.31 -21.48 13.93
N ILE A 95 2.07 -20.63 14.61
CA ILE A 95 3.53 -20.54 14.45
C ILE A 95 4.18 -20.76 15.79
N SER A 96 5.05 -21.77 15.88
CA SER A 96 5.76 -22.07 17.12
C SER A 96 6.75 -20.95 17.49
N GLN A 97 6.87 -20.69 18.79
CA GLN A 97 7.85 -19.73 19.30
C GLN A 97 9.29 -20.09 18.91
N THR A 98 9.59 -21.39 18.84
CA THR A 98 10.91 -21.87 18.40
C THR A 98 11.21 -21.49 16.96
N LEU A 99 10.20 -21.59 16.06
CA LEU A 99 10.35 -21.16 14.67
C LEU A 99 10.59 -19.66 14.56
N LEU A 100 9.84 -18.87 15.32
CA LEU A 100 9.99 -17.41 15.34
C LEU A 100 11.36 -16.98 15.89
N VAL A 101 11.87 -17.66 16.92
CA VAL A 101 13.22 -17.39 17.45
C VAL A 101 14.28 -17.67 16.39
N ASP A 102 14.19 -18.84 15.72
CA ASP A 102 15.12 -19.21 14.66
C ASP A 102 15.07 -18.24 13.47
N PHE A 103 13.85 -17.87 13.05
CA PHE A 103 13.64 -16.90 11.98
C PHE A 103 14.27 -15.54 12.33
N ASN A 104 13.93 -14.98 13.47
CA ASN A 104 14.44 -13.68 13.89
C ASN A 104 15.97 -13.68 14.02
N LYS A 105 16.56 -14.75 14.57
CA LYS A 105 18.03 -14.88 14.67
C LYS A 105 18.70 -14.85 13.28
N LYS A 106 18.14 -15.59 12.31
CA LYS A 106 18.68 -15.59 10.94
C LYS A 106 18.48 -14.28 10.21
N PHE A 107 17.30 -13.67 10.38
CA PHE A 107 16.99 -12.39 9.77
C PHE A 107 17.84 -11.25 10.35
N ASP A 108 17.99 -11.17 11.66
CA ASP A 108 18.86 -10.17 12.30
C ASP A 108 20.32 -10.36 11.91
N GLY A 109 20.79 -11.61 11.77
CA GLY A 109 22.13 -11.92 11.25
C GLY A 109 22.30 -11.39 9.83
N TRP A 110 21.34 -11.66 8.94
CA TRP A 110 21.36 -11.13 7.58
C TRP A 110 21.31 -9.59 7.54
N CYS A 111 20.49 -8.96 8.37
CA CYS A 111 20.42 -7.51 8.48
C CYS A 111 21.80 -6.91 8.86
N LYS A 112 22.47 -7.51 9.83
CA LYS A 112 23.81 -7.10 10.25
C LYS A 112 24.83 -7.25 9.09
N ASP A 113 24.87 -8.43 8.46
CA ASP A 113 25.83 -8.73 7.38
C ASP A 113 25.56 -7.89 6.11
N SER A 114 24.34 -7.39 5.95
CA SER A 114 23.91 -6.54 4.84
C SER A 114 23.93 -5.04 5.13
N ASN A 115 24.49 -4.61 6.27
CA ASN A 115 24.54 -3.22 6.72
C ASN A 115 23.14 -2.56 6.77
N ILE A 116 22.12 -3.27 7.23
CA ILE A 116 20.78 -2.71 7.40
C ILE A 116 20.77 -1.87 8.68
N VAL A 117 20.39 -0.61 8.56
CA VAL A 117 20.31 0.34 9.67
C VAL A 117 18.95 0.28 10.34
N ALA A 118 17.89 0.34 9.55
CA ALA A 118 16.54 0.38 10.09
C ALA A 118 15.53 -0.35 9.18
N GLU A 119 14.43 -0.74 9.79
CA GLU A 119 13.33 -1.47 9.16
C GLU A 119 12.02 -0.72 9.41
N PHE A 120 11.28 -0.46 8.32
CA PHE A 120 9.99 0.22 8.34
C PHE A 120 8.91 -0.66 7.70
N ILE A 121 7.93 -1.05 8.50
CA ILE A 121 6.85 -1.95 8.08
C ILE A 121 5.54 -1.16 8.00
N ARG A 122 4.86 -1.19 6.84
CA ARG A 122 3.46 -0.80 6.72
C ARG A 122 2.62 -2.06 6.88
N GLU A 123 2.08 -2.26 8.08
CA GLU A 123 1.37 -3.50 8.35
C GLU A 123 0.08 -3.63 7.55
N ASN A 124 -0.19 -4.86 7.08
CA ASN A 124 -1.44 -5.15 6.40
C ASN A 124 -2.57 -5.36 7.43
N PRO A 125 -3.54 -4.44 7.53
CA PRO A 125 -4.58 -4.50 8.56
C PRO A 125 -5.56 -5.66 8.38
N PHE A 126 -5.56 -6.31 7.20
CA PHE A 126 -6.44 -7.43 6.89
C PHE A 126 -5.83 -8.79 7.19
N LEU A 127 -4.51 -8.86 7.38
CA LEU A 127 -3.80 -10.11 7.63
C LEU A 127 -3.41 -10.33 9.10
N ASN A 128 -3.56 -9.32 9.95
CA ASN A 128 -3.39 -9.38 11.43
C ASN A 128 -2.03 -9.93 11.91
N ASN A 129 -0.93 -9.48 11.31
CA ASN A 129 0.38 -10.10 11.48
C ASN A 129 1.32 -9.37 12.48
N LYS A 130 0.93 -8.21 13.02
CA LYS A 130 1.82 -7.24 13.65
C LYS A 130 2.63 -7.75 14.86
N GLU A 131 2.11 -8.68 15.63
CA GLU A 131 2.74 -9.06 16.90
C GLU A 131 3.43 -10.44 16.82
N GLN A 132 3.36 -11.12 15.65
CA GLN A 132 3.66 -12.53 15.60
C GLN A 132 5.04 -12.87 15.07
N TYR A 133 5.64 -12.04 14.17
CA TYR A 133 6.71 -12.54 13.33
C TYR A 133 8.09 -11.94 13.59
N ILE A 134 8.20 -10.63 13.86
CA ILE A 134 9.48 -9.98 14.06
C ILE A 134 9.56 -9.46 15.49
N ARG A 135 10.61 -9.86 16.22
CA ARG A 135 10.87 -9.39 17.57
C ARG A 135 11.42 -7.97 17.57
N ASP A 136 11.20 -7.29 18.68
CA ASP A 136 11.73 -5.94 18.94
C ASP A 136 11.28 -4.90 17.92
N VAL A 137 10.14 -5.15 17.26
CA VAL A 137 9.47 -4.17 16.42
C VAL A 137 8.51 -3.35 17.30
N SER A 138 8.70 -2.04 17.29
CA SER A 138 7.76 -1.11 17.92
C SER A 138 6.64 -0.77 16.94
N TYR A 139 5.40 -1.14 17.25
CA TYR A 139 4.22 -0.82 16.45
C TYR A 139 3.51 0.43 16.94
N ILE A 140 3.18 1.33 16.00
CA ILE A 140 2.49 2.59 16.28
C ILE A 140 1.24 2.66 15.41
N LEU A 141 0.10 2.91 16.05
CA LEU A 141 -1.16 3.22 15.35
C LEU A 141 -1.01 4.57 14.62
N VAL A 142 -1.26 4.57 13.30
CA VAL A 142 -1.08 5.77 12.48
C VAL A 142 -2.36 6.29 11.83
N ARG A 143 -3.34 5.43 11.61
CA ARG A 143 -4.63 5.83 11.03
C ARG A 143 -5.63 4.67 11.08
N LYS A 144 -6.85 4.97 10.64
CA LYS A 144 -7.87 3.97 10.35
C LYS A 144 -8.09 3.84 8.85
N ASN A 145 -8.40 2.64 8.40
CA ASN A 145 -8.87 2.36 7.05
C ASN A 145 -10.33 1.93 7.08
N VAL A 146 -11.11 2.50 6.19
CA VAL A 146 -12.49 2.07 5.96
C VAL A 146 -12.50 0.91 4.97
N TYR A 147 -13.31 -0.11 5.22
CA TYR A 147 -13.49 -1.24 4.32
C TYR A 147 -14.94 -1.70 4.31
N ALA A 148 -15.35 -2.38 3.26
CA ALA A 148 -16.63 -3.08 3.21
C ALA A 148 -16.40 -4.59 3.30
N ASP A 149 -17.16 -5.26 4.16
CA ASP A 149 -17.36 -6.70 4.14
C ASP A 149 -18.55 -6.98 3.23
N LEU A 150 -18.28 -7.56 2.08
CA LEU A 150 -19.26 -7.85 1.03
C LEU A 150 -19.69 -9.32 1.03
N THR A 151 -19.22 -10.11 1.99
CA THR A 151 -19.60 -11.51 2.14
C THR A 151 -21.12 -11.59 2.29
N ASN A 152 -21.79 -12.29 1.35
CA ASN A 152 -23.26 -12.43 1.31
C ASN A 152 -24.04 -11.10 1.18
N LYS A 153 -23.43 -10.03 0.70
CA LYS A 153 -24.15 -8.78 0.41
C LYS A 153 -24.85 -8.84 -0.94
N VAL A 154 -26.13 -8.48 -0.91
CA VAL A 154 -27.00 -8.43 -2.10
C VAL A 154 -27.63 -7.06 -2.29
N ASP A 155 -27.46 -6.16 -1.32
CA ASP A 155 -28.01 -4.81 -1.30
C ASP A 155 -26.97 -3.78 -0.82
N PHE A 156 -27.36 -2.51 -0.79
CA PHE A 156 -26.52 -1.37 -0.44
C PHE A 156 -27.00 -0.63 0.81
N ASP A 157 -27.72 -1.29 1.72
CA ASP A 157 -28.31 -0.66 2.90
C ASP A 157 -27.28 -0.07 3.86
N PHE A 158 -26.03 -0.54 3.76
CA PHE A 158 -24.91 -0.01 4.53
C PHE A 158 -24.37 1.34 3.99
N ILE A 159 -24.78 1.78 2.79
CA ILE A 159 -24.39 3.08 2.23
C ILE A 159 -25.23 4.20 2.87
N ASN A 160 -24.53 5.28 3.27
CA ASN A 160 -25.21 6.45 3.85
C ASN A 160 -26.26 7.03 2.90
N LYS A 161 -27.43 7.37 3.42
CA LYS A 161 -28.57 7.92 2.64
C LYS A 161 -28.22 9.12 1.78
N ASN A 162 -27.32 10.00 2.27
CA ASN A 162 -26.87 11.17 1.49
C ASN A 162 -25.98 10.76 0.30
N ALA A 163 -25.06 9.78 0.50
CA ALA A 163 -24.26 9.24 -0.59
C ALA A 163 -25.18 8.59 -1.64
N TYR A 164 -26.14 7.78 -1.22
CA TYR A 164 -27.09 7.14 -2.12
C TYR A 164 -27.91 8.16 -2.93
N ARG A 165 -28.33 9.27 -2.31
CA ARG A 165 -29.00 10.38 -3.00
C ARG A 165 -28.07 11.05 -4.03
N ASN A 166 -26.78 11.24 -3.73
CA ASN A 166 -25.81 11.80 -4.66
C ASN A 166 -25.57 10.87 -5.86
N ILE A 167 -25.47 9.56 -5.62
CA ILE A 167 -25.37 8.55 -6.68
C ILE A 167 -26.55 8.64 -7.66
N LYS A 168 -27.78 8.70 -7.13
CA LYS A 168 -28.97 8.87 -7.99
C LYS A 168 -28.94 10.18 -8.78
N LYS A 169 -28.45 11.27 -8.21
CA LYS A 169 -28.28 12.53 -8.92
C LYS A 169 -27.21 12.41 -10.01
N ALA A 170 -26.07 11.77 -9.73
CA ALA A 170 -25.02 11.56 -10.72
C ALA A 170 -25.55 10.84 -11.96
N LEU A 171 -26.29 9.75 -11.76
CA LEU A 171 -26.95 9.03 -12.86
C LEU A 171 -27.97 9.90 -13.61
N LYS A 172 -28.75 10.71 -12.87
CA LYS A 172 -29.73 11.63 -13.49
C LYS A 172 -29.07 12.76 -14.29
N TYR A 173 -27.84 13.16 -13.94
CA TYR A 173 -27.03 14.10 -14.72
C TYR A 173 -26.43 13.48 -15.98
N GLY A 174 -26.65 12.20 -16.22
CA GLY A 174 -26.15 11.50 -17.41
C GLY A 174 -24.70 11.02 -17.27
N LEU A 175 -24.19 10.87 -16.06
CA LEU A 175 -22.87 10.27 -15.85
C LEU A 175 -22.93 8.77 -16.19
N ILE A 176 -21.92 8.31 -16.94
CA ILE A 176 -21.83 6.93 -17.43
C ILE A 176 -20.67 6.24 -16.73
N VAL A 177 -20.93 5.02 -16.24
CA VAL A 177 -19.94 4.13 -15.65
C VAL A 177 -19.27 3.31 -16.75
N GLU A 178 -17.95 3.20 -16.71
CA GLU A 178 -17.15 2.34 -17.57
C GLU A 178 -16.18 1.50 -16.72
N ILE A 179 -16.22 0.18 -16.89
CA ILE A 179 -15.25 -0.75 -16.33
C ILE A 179 -14.21 -1.07 -17.39
N ASP A 180 -13.02 -0.51 -17.24
CA ASP A 180 -11.90 -0.72 -18.14
C ASP A 180 -10.94 -1.77 -17.60
N SER A 181 -11.20 -3.01 -17.96
CA SER A 181 -10.43 -4.17 -17.51
C SER A 181 -9.04 -4.27 -18.16
N ASN A 182 -8.82 -3.60 -19.27
CA ASN A 182 -7.55 -3.60 -19.99
C ASN A 182 -6.66 -2.41 -19.62
N CYS A 183 -7.21 -1.44 -18.88
CA CYS A 183 -6.55 -0.16 -18.59
C CYS A 183 -6.22 0.63 -19.87
N ASP A 184 -7.08 0.55 -20.91
CA ASP A 184 -6.91 1.25 -22.18
C ASP A 184 -6.96 2.77 -21.99
N ASN A 185 -7.65 3.25 -20.93
CA ASN A 185 -7.75 4.67 -20.57
C ASN A 185 -6.72 5.11 -19.50
N ILE A 186 -5.58 4.43 -19.38
CA ILE A 186 -4.59 4.73 -18.34
C ILE A 186 -4.00 6.15 -18.46
N GLU A 187 -3.89 6.68 -19.68
CA GLU A 187 -3.41 8.05 -19.93
C GLU A 187 -4.43 9.10 -19.45
N ASP A 188 -5.73 8.84 -19.61
CA ASP A 188 -6.77 9.69 -19.07
C ASP A 188 -6.74 9.70 -17.54
N PHE A 189 -6.56 8.53 -16.91
CA PHE A 189 -6.34 8.43 -15.47
C PHE A 189 -5.14 9.26 -15.04
N GLN A 190 -4.00 9.12 -15.70
CA GLN A 190 -2.77 9.85 -15.39
C GLN A 190 -2.98 11.37 -15.50
N ARG A 191 -3.68 11.84 -16.55
CA ARG A 191 -4.01 13.26 -16.71
C ARG A 191 -4.85 13.79 -15.53
N LEU A 192 -5.89 13.05 -15.13
CA LEU A 192 -6.73 13.38 -13.97
C LEU A 192 -5.92 13.35 -12.66
N TYR A 193 -5.03 12.36 -12.52
CA TYR A 193 -4.19 12.21 -11.34
C TYR A 193 -3.23 13.39 -11.20
N THR A 194 -2.57 13.80 -12.27
CA THR A 194 -1.67 14.96 -12.30
C THR A 194 -2.39 16.24 -11.87
N LYS A 195 -3.59 16.50 -12.39
CA LYS A 195 -4.43 17.64 -11.97
C LYS A 195 -4.78 17.54 -10.48
N THR A 196 -5.14 16.35 -10.01
CA THR A 196 -5.50 16.12 -8.60
C THR A 196 -4.30 16.34 -7.69
N PHE A 197 -3.13 15.80 -8.07
CA PHE A 197 -1.85 15.97 -7.37
C PHE A 197 -1.50 17.44 -7.19
N GLN A 198 -1.56 18.22 -8.25
CA GLN A 198 -1.27 19.67 -8.24
C GLN A 198 -2.26 20.44 -7.37
N ARG A 199 -3.56 20.20 -7.54
CA ARG A 199 -4.62 20.87 -6.80
C ARG A 199 -4.54 20.63 -5.29
N LEU A 200 -4.21 19.40 -4.87
CA LEU A 200 -4.12 19.02 -3.46
C LEU A 200 -2.75 19.30 -2.85
N ASN A 201 -1.78 19.80 -3.63
CA ASN A 201 -0.40 20.01 -3.19
C ASN A 201 0.16 18.79 -2.45
N MET A 202 0.02 17.62 -3.07
CA MET A 202 0.40 16.35 -2.46
C MET A 202 1.92 16.27 -2.29
N SER A 203 2.39 15.44 -1.35
CA SER A 203 3.81 15.16 -1.15
C SER A 203 4.46 14.60 -2.44
N ASN A 204 5.73 14.95 -2.68
CA ASN A 204 6.51 14.47 -3.83
C ASN A 204 6.55 12.94 -3.95
N PHE A 205 6.37 12.21 -2.86
CA PHE A 205 6.20 10.75 -2.90
C PHE A 205 5.05 10.32 -3.82
N TYR A 206 3.98 11.10 -3.93
CA TYR A 206 2.82 10.82 -4.79
C TYR A 206 2.97 11.39 -6.21
N ASN A 207 4.11 11.96 -6.55
CA ASN A 207 4.41 12.43 -7.90
C ASN A 207 4.88 11.25 -8.76
N PHE A 208 3.95 10.38 -9.12
CA PHE A 208 4.26 9.21 -9.95
C PHE A 208 4.57 9.66 -11.37
N GLN A 209 5.67 9.14 -11.90
CA GLN A 209 6.05 9.38 -13.28
C GLN A 209 5.16 8.57 -14.24
N GLU A 210 5.13 8.97 -15.49
CA GLU A 210 4.32 8.35 -16.54
C GLU A 210 4.51 6.84 -16.63
N ASN A 211 5.75 6.38 -16.60
CA ASN A 211 6.09 4.96 -16.70
C ASN A 211 5.51 4.11 -15.54
N TYR A 212 5.20 4.69 -14.39
CA TYR A 212 4.54 3.96 -13.30
C TYR A 212 3.15 3.47 -13.72
N PHE A 213 2.32 4.37 -14.26
CA PHE A 213 0.95 4.03 -14.66
C PHE A 213 0.93 3.04 -15.82
N GLN A 214 1.79 3.23 -16.81
CA GLN A 214 1.88 2.36 -17.99
C GLN A 214 2.35 0.94 -17.65
N LYS A 215 3.08 0.74 -16.54
CA LYS A 215 3.53 -0.58 -16.08
C LYS A 215 2.48 -1.36 -15.31
N LEU A 216 1.42 -0.73 -14.81
CA LEU A 216 0.43 -1.40 -13.96
C LEU A 216 -0.18 -2.61 -14.68
N LYS A 217 -0.77 -2.43 -15.86
CA LYS A 217 -1.41 -3.53 -16.58
C LYS A 217 -0.44 -4.60 -17.08
N PRO A 218 0.70 -4.27 -17.71
CA PRO A 218 1.68 -5.27 -18.13
C PRO A 218 2.22 -6.14 -17.00
N LEU A 219 2.42 -5.57 -15.80
CA LEU A 219 3.00 -6.30 -14.67
C LEU A 219 1.95 -7.00 -13.80
N LEU A 220 0.80 -6.37 -13.57
CA LEU A 220 -0.22 -6.89 -12.66
C LEU A 220 -1.31 -7.70 -13.38
N GLY A 221 -1.36 -7.64 -14.71
CA GLY A 221 -2.30 -8.43 -15.51
C GLY A 221 -3.75 -8.13 -15.15
N ASN A 222 -4.52 -9.18 -14.87
CA ASN A 222 -5.93 -9.07 -14.51
C ASN A 222 -6.19 -8.56 -13.09
N LYS A 223 -5.14 -8.36 -12.30
CA LYS A 223 -5.24 -7.85 -10.92
C LYS A 223 -5.38 -6.32 -10.84
N VAL A 224 -5.39 -5.62 -11.97
CA VAL A 224 -5.61 -4.17 -12.04
C VAL A 224 -6.74 -3.85 -13.00
N LYS A 225 -7.61 -2.92 -12.58
CA LYS A 225 -8.73 -2.37 -13.36
C LYS A 225 -8.78 -0.86 -13.22
N LEU A 226 -9.33 -0.18 -14.24
CA LEU A 226 -9.80 1.18 -14.10
C LEU A 226 -11.32 1.19 -14.01
N LEU A 227 -11.83 1.95 -13.04
CA LEU A 227 -13.24 2.28 -12.95
C LEU A 227 -13.39 3.74 -13.32
N ASN A 228 -14.08 4.04 -14.41
CA ASN A 228 -14.16 5.37 -14.99
C ASN A 228 -15.60 5.92 -14.91
N ILE A 229 -15.69 7.22 -14.67
CA ILE A 229 -16.94 7.97 -14.86
C ILE A 229 -16.75 8.90 -16.04
N ARG A 230 -17.59 8.71 -17.05
CA ARG A 230 -17.68 9.57 -18.24
C ARG A 230 -18.81 10.57 -18.10
N TYR A 231 -18.56 11.75 -18.63
CA TYR A 231 -19.56 12.77 -18.85
C TYR A 231 -19.26 13.46 -20.17
N GLU A 232 -20.28 13.57 -21.02
CA GLU A 232 -20.09 13.97 -22.43
C GLU A 232 -19.05 13.05 -23.10
N GLU A 233 -17.99 13.58 -23.71
CA GLU A 233 -16.97 12.78 -24.39
C GLU A 233 -15.74 12.47 -23.54
N GLY A 234 -15.71 12.88 -22.25
CA GLY A 234 -14.53 12.79 -21.41
C GLY A 234 -14.65 11.93 -20.16
N ILE A 235 -13.54 11.35 -19.71
CA ILE A 235 -13.42 10.75 -18.37
C ILE A 235 -13.19 11.90 -17.37
N ILE A 236 -14.11 12.04 -16.41
CA ILE A 236 -14.08 13.11 -15.39
C ILE A 236 -13.66 12.63 -14.02
N ALA A 237 -13.73 11.34 -13.76
CA ALA A 237 -13.22 10.71 -12.56
C ALA A 237 -12.83 9.26 -12.84
N SER A 238 -11.81 8.76 -12.15
CA SER A 238 -11.32 7.40 -12.33
C SER A 238 -10.64 6.87 -11.09
N ILE A 239 -10.69 5.55 -10.90
CA ILE A 239 -10.04 4.79 -9.83
C ILE A 239 -9.20 3.67 -10.43
N VAL A 240 -7.97 3.50 -9.93
CA VAL A 240 -7.21 2.26 -10.07
C VAL A 240 -7.63 1.33 -8.94
N LEU A 241 -8.29 0.24 -9.29
CA LEU A 241 -8.65 -0.85 -8.39
C LEU A 241 -7.62 -1.97 -8.52
N LEU A 242 -7.09 -2.44 -7.39
CA LEU A 242 -6.27 -3.65 -7.33
C LEU A 242 -7.07 -4.79 -6.74
N GLU A 243 -6.94 -5.97 -7.35
CA GLU A 243 -7.65 -7.18 -6.95
C GLU A 243 -6.66 -8.33 -6.69
N ASP A 244 -6.93 -9.12 -5.69
CA ASP A 244 -6.22 -10.38 -5.48
C ASP A 244 -7.13 -11.38 -4.75
N SER A 245 -7.37 -12.52 -5.38
CA SER A 245 -8.29 -13.56 -4.86
C SER A 245 -9.68 -12.95 -4.60
N ASN A 246 -10.14 -12.94 -3.35
CA ASN A 246 -11.42 -12.39 -2.93
C ASN A 246 -11.31 -10.99 -2.28
N LYS A 247 -10.22 -10.26 -2.54
CA LYS A 247 -9.97 -8.92 -1.99
C LYS A 247 -9.78 -7.90 -3.09
N ALA A 248 -10.30 -6.70 -2.87
CA ALA A 248 -10.03 -5.54 -3.73
C ALA A 248 -9.63 -4.32 -2.89
N THR A 249 -8.83 -3.46 -3.49
CA THR A 249 -8.37 -2.23 -2.83
C THR A 249 -8.43 -1.04 -3.77
N TYR A 250 -9.06 0.03 -3.30
CA TYR A 250 -8.91 1.36 -3.86
C TYR A 250 -7.44 1.78 -3.75
N HIS A 251 -6.72 1.71 -4.86
CA HIS A 251 -5.29 1.99 -4.89
C HIS A 251 -5.00 3.47 -5.07
N LEU A 252 -5.50 4.05 -6.16
CA LEU A 252 -5.38 5.47 -6.47
C LEU A 252 -6.70 5.95 -7.07
N GLY A 253 -7.02 7.22 -6.85
CA GLY A 253 -8.18 7.82 -7.46
C GLY A 253 -7.94 9.28 -7.81
N ALA A 254 -8.60 9.74 -8.88
CA ALA A 254 -8.52 11.09 -9.36
C ALA A 254 -9.85 11.56 -9.93
N SER A 255 -10.10 12.87 -9.84
CA SER A 255 -11.29 13.49 -10.43
C SER A 255 -11.05 14.94 -10.80
N ASP A 256 -11.69 15.38 -11.88
CA ASP A 256 -11.71 16.78 -12.25
C ASP A 256 -12.67 17.56 -11.35
N PHE A 257 -12.14 18.49 -10.60
CA PHE A 257 -12.90 19.27 -9.61
C PHE A 257 -14.01 20.14 -10.24
N ASN A 258 -13.87 20.52 -11.51
CA ASN A 258 -14.88 21.29 -12.24
C ASN A 258 -16.23 20.55 -12.33
N TYR A 259 -16.18 19.22 -12.25
CA TYR A 259 -17.36 18.35 -12.30
C TYR A 259 -17.84 17.87 -10.92
N ALA A 260 -17.26 18.37 -9.82
CA ALA A 260 -17.60 17.93 -8.45
C ALA A 260 -19.11 18.08 -8.14
N LYS A 261 -19.79 19.08 -8.73
CA LYS A 261 -21.24 19.32 -8.58
C LYS A 261 -22.12 18.18 -9.11
N TYR A 262 -21.59 17.31 -9.98
CA TYR A 262 -22.28 16.17 -10.55
C TYR A 262 -22.05 14.88 -9.76
N PHE A 263 -21.29 14.92 -8.66
CA PHE A 263 -21.04 13.80 -7.74
C PHE A 263 -20.31 12.58 -8.36
N PRO A 264 -19.29 12.76 -9.23
CA PRO A 264 -18.64 11.62 -9.88
C PRO A 264 -17.96 10.68 -8.90
N ASN A 265 -17.38 11.19 -7.79
CA ASN A 265 -16.73 10.35 -6.78
C ASN A 265 -17.73 9.50 -5.99
N ASP A 266 -18.94 10.01 -5.71
CA ASP A 266 -20.00 9.21 -5.09
C ASP A 266 -20.40 8.04 -6.01
N LEU A 267 -20.50 8.28 -7.32
CA LEU A 267 -20.80 7.23 -8.30
C LEU A 267 -19.64 6.23 -8.42
N LEU A 268 -18.37 6.68 -8.44
CA LEU A 268 -17.20 5.79 -8.48
C LEU A 268 -17.16 4.81 -7.30
N PHE A 269 -17.40 5.30 -6.07
CA PHE A 269 -17.40 4.45 -4.89
C PHE A 269 -18.54 3.42 -4.93
N HIS A 270 -19.70 3.81 -5.42
CA HIS A 270 -20.81 2.88 -5.65
C HIS A 270 -20.43 1.82 -6.71
N THR A 271 -19.91 2.26 -7.84
CA THR A 271 -19.44 1.36 -8.91
C THR A 271 -18.41 0.35 -8.39
N MET A 272 -17.48 0.79 -7.55
CA MET A 272 -16.48 -0.08 -6.97
C MET A 272 -17.11 -1.17 -6.09
N ILE A 273 -18.16 -0.84 -5.32
CA ILE A 273 -18.91 -1.80 -4.51
C ILE A 273 -19.70 -2.76 -5.40
N GLU A 274 -20.47 -2.24 -6.38
CA GLU A 274 -21.23 -3.08 -7.33
C GLU A 274 -20.32 -4.05 -8.10
N TYR A 275 -19.21 -3.53 -8.61
CA TYR A 275 -18.20 -4.34 -9.29
C TYR A 275 -17.66 -5.45 -8.40
N SER A 276 -17.33 -5.12 -7.15
CA SER A 276 -16.77 -6.08 -6.19
C SER A 276 -17.78 -7.19 -5.87
N ILE A 277 -19.05 -6.87 -5.65
CA ILE A 277 -20.11 -7.87 -5.42
C ILE A 277 -20.28 -8.77 -6.65
N ALA A 278 -20.35 -8.17 -7.86
CA ALA A 278 -20.53 -8.91 -9.11
C ALA A 278 -19.35 -9.86 -9.43
N ASN A 279 -18.16 -9.58 -8.88
CA ASN A 279 -16.94 -10.40 -9.10
C ASN A 279 -16.55 -11.25 -7.88
N ASN A 280 -17.48 -11.47 -6.94
CA ASN A 280 -17.27 -12.31 -5.74
C ASN A 280 -16.09 -11.86 -4.88
N ILE A 281 -15.90 -10.55 -4.75
CA ILE A 281 -14.95 -9.96 -3.82
C ILE A 281 -15.61 -9.88 -2.43
N ASP A 282 -15.01 -10.51 -1.44
CA ASP A 282 -15.52 -10.54 -0.07
C ASP A 282 -15.14 -9.28 0.70
N TYR A 283 -13.96 -8.73 0.45
CA TYR A 283 -13.41 -7.58 1.19
C TYR A 283 -12.93 -6.49 0.24
N LEU A 284 -13.54 -5.31 0.37
CA LEU A 284 -13.19 -4.12 -0.39
C LEU A 284 -12.61 -3.05 0.54
N SER A 285 -11.31 -2.75 0.40
CA SER A 285 -10.65 -1.69 1.14
C SER A 285 -10.76 -0.36 0.43
N PHE A 286 -11.35 0.63 1.09
CA PHE A 286 -11.35 2.02 0.62
C PHE A 286 -10.09 2.78 1.06
N GLY A 287 -9.28 2.21 1.96
CA GLY A 287 -8.12 2.86 2.55
C GLY A 287 -8.48 3.93 3.59
N GLY A 288 -7.50 4.70 4.04
CA GLY A 288 -7.65 5.70 5.09
C GLY A 288 -7.84 7.13 4.58
N GLY A 289 -7.78 8.08 5.53
CA GLY A 289 -7.66 9.51 5.27
C GLY A 289 -6.26 9.92 4.85
N THR A 290 -6.06 11.22 4.69
CA THR A 290 -4.74 11.84 4.44
C THR A 290 -3.95 12.05 5.72
N THR A 291 -4.63 12.15 6.85
CA THR A 291 -4.07 12.32 8.19
C THR A 291 -4.63 11.27 9.15
N ASN A 292 -4.18 11.29 10.41
CA ASN A 292 -4.74 10.48 11.49
C ASN A 292 -5.89 11.17 12.25
N ASP A 293 -6.32 12.34 11.76
CA ASP A 293 -7.44 13.07 12.35
C ASP A 293 -8.77 12.36 12.02
N GLU A 294 -9.57 12.11 13.04
CA GLU A 294 -10.93 11.56 12.90
C GLU A 294 -11.86 12.47 12.05
N GLN A 295 -11.55 13.76 11.96
CA GLN A 295 -12.26 14.74 11.14
C GLN A 295 -11.67 14.90 9.72
N ASP A 296 -10.66 14.08 9.35
CA ASP A 296 -10.11 14.10 8.00
C ASP A 296 -11.22 13.96 6.94
N SER A 297 -11.24 14.88 5.98
CA SER A 297 -12.34 14.98 5.00
C SER A 297 -12.43 13.76 4.09
N LEU A 298 -11.30 13.15 3.74
CA LEU A 298 -11.26 11.93 2.92
C LEU A 298 -11.75 10.72 3.71
N LEU A 299 -11.35 10.61 4.99
CA LEU A 299 -11.84 9.55 5.88
C LEU A 299 -13.36 9.64 6.05
N ARG A 300 -13.87 10.84 6.34
CA ARG A 300 -15.32 11.10 6.45
C ARG A 300 -16.07 10.80 5.15
N PHE A 301 -15.47 11.08 4.00
CA PHE A 301 -16.06 10.72 2.71
C PHE A 301 -16.18 9.20 2.57
N LYS A 302 -15.12 8.45 2.88
CA LYS A 302 -15.10 6.98 2.80
C LYS A 302 -16.09 6.31 3.78
N ARG A 303 -16.25 6.87 4.96
CA ARG A 303 -17.24 6.43 5.97
C ARG A 303 -18.70 6.51 5.50
N LYS A 304 -18.98 7.20 4.41
CA LYS A 304 -20.32 7.17 3.80
C LYS A 304 -20.65 5.83 3.15
N TYR A 305 -19.64 5.03 2.83
CA TYR A 305 -19.77 3.77 2.07
C TYR A 305 -19.54 2.52 2.92
N SER A 306 -19.12 2.67 4.15
CA SER A 306 -19.08 1.63 5.17
C SER A 306 -18.79 2.23 6.54
N ASN A 307 -19.29 1.58 7.58
CA ASN A 307 -19.00 1.87 8.99
C ASN A 307 -17.92 0.92 9.58
N LEU A 308 -17.38 0.02 8.77
CA LEU A 308 -16.35 -0.92 9.20
C LEU A 308 -14.96 -0.30 9.04
N GLU A 309 -14.15 -0.40 10.08
CA GLU A 309 -12.81 0.17 10.12
C GLU A 309 -11.78 -0.84 10.63
N LYS A 310 -10.56 -0.69 10.16
CA LYS A 310 -9.38 -1.40 10.65
C LYS A 310 -8.30 -0.40 11.05
N ASP A 311 -7.69 -0.63 12.19
CA ASP A 311 -6.52 0.10 12.63
C ASP A 311 -5.32 -0.25 11.77
N VAL A 312 -4.58 0.77 11.34
CA VAL A 312 -3.35 0.63 10.53
C VAL A 312 -2.15 1.01 11.38
N TYR A 313 -1.23 0.07 11.49
CA TYR A 313 0.00 0.25 12.25
C TYR A 313 1.21 0.36 11.32
N ILE A 314 2.23 1.05 11.80
CA ILE A 314 3.57 0.98 11.26
C ILE A 314 4.48 0.30 12.27
N GLY A 315 5.30 -0.63 11.81
CA GLY A 315 6.36 -1.25 12.58
C GLY A 315 7.70 -0.53 12.37
N LYS A 316 8.47 -0.38 13.43
CA LYS A 316 9.78 0.28 13.43
C LYS A 316 10.77 -0.59 14.18
N LYS A 317 11.93 -0.88 13.56
CA LYS A 317 13.05 -1.55 14.22
C LYS A 317 14.36 -0.92 13.79
N VAL A 318 15.27 -0.70 14.75
CA VAL A 318 16.64 -0.26 14.48
C VAL A 318 17.54 -1.48 14.60
N HIS A 319 18.26 -1.81 13.52
CA HIS A 319 19.22 -2.91 13.49
C HIS A 319 20.65 -2.44 13.80
N HIS A 320 20.98 -1.18 13.46
CA HIS A 320 22.31 -0.60 13.72
C HIS A 320 22.17 0.74 14.45
N THR A 321 22.15 0.69 15.78
CA THR A 321 21.82 1.85 16.63
C THR A 321 22.78 3.02 16.46
N GLU A 322 24.09 2.77 16.40
CA GLU A 322 25.11 3.82 16.28
C GLU A 322 24.95 4.59 14.96
N ILE A 323 24.84 3.88 13.84
CA ILE A 323 24.68 4.50 12.52
C ILE A 323 23.35 5.21 12.41
N TYR A 324 22.27 4.64 12.96
CA TYR A 324 20.96 5.29 13.00
C TYR A 324 21.01 6.64 13.73
N GLN A 325 21.64 6.68 14.91
CA GLN A 325 21.79 7.91 15.68
C GLN A 325 22.66 8.94 14.96
N GLU A 326 23.77 8.50 14.35
CA GLU A 326 24.63 9.37 13.55
C GLU A 326 23.89 9.99 12.36
N LEU A 327 23.13 9.20 11.60
CA LEU A 327 22.32 9.68 10.48
C LEU A 327 21.27 10.70 10.92
N CYS A 328 20.59 10.43 12.02
CA CYS A 328 19.62 11.36 12.60
C CYS A 328 20.25 12.69 12.97
N ARG A 329 21.43 12.64 13.63
CA ARG A 329 22.19 13.83 14.02
C ARG A 329 22.68 14.63 12.82
N LEU A 330 23.25 13.94 11.81
CA LEU A 330 23.73 14.57 10.57
C LEU A 330 22.58 15.26 9.81
N TRP A 331 21.42 14.61 9.76
CA TRP A 331 20.22 15.22 9.15
C TRP A 331 19.79 16.48 9.90
N GLU A 332 19.73 16.45 11.23
CA GLU A 332 19.38 17.61 12.06
C GLU A 332 20.32 18.78 11.87
N GLN A 333 21.59 18.52 11.62
CA GLN A 333 22.60 19.56 11.34
C GLN A 333 22.46 20.18 9.92
N GLN A 334 21.93 19.44 8.98
CA GLN A 334 21.86 19.83 7.55
C GLN A 334 20.48 20.34 7.16
N THR A 335 19.46 20.06 7.94
CA THR A 335 18.07 20.38 7.61
C THR A 335 17.69 21.82 7.98
N SER A 336 16.76 22.42 7.23
CA SER A 336 16.17 23.70 7.58
C SER A 336 15.29 23.60 8.83
N SER A 337 15.13 24.71 9.57
CA SER A 337 14.23 24.76 10.75
C SER A 337 12.80 24.34 10.41
N LYS A 338 12.32 24.69 9.20
CA LYS A 338 10.99 24.31 8.70
C LYS A 338 10.88 22.78 8.55
N ASN A 339 11.84 22.15 7.90
CA ASN A 339 11.83 20.71 7.66
C ASN A 339 12.10 19.94 8.96
N ASN A 340 12.94 20.45 9.84
CA ASN A 340 13.14 19.87 11.17
C ASN A 340 11.81 19.81 11.95
N ASN A 341 11.07 20.92 12.02
CA ASN A 341 9.77 20.94 12.69
C ASN A 341 8.77 19.95 12.08
N LYS A 342 8.82 19.77 10.75
CA LYS A 342 7.92 18.87 10.02
C LYS A 342 8.27 17.39 10.23
N TYR A 343 9.56 17.04 10.24
CA TYR A 343 10.01 15.66 10.15
C TYR A 343 10.74 15.11 11.39
N LYS A 344 10.97 15.93 12.44
CA LYS A 344 11.73 15.53 13.64
C LYS A 344 11.28 14.21 14.29
N ASN A 345 9.98 13.90 14.18
CA ASN A 345 9.38 12.69 14.75
C ASN A 345 9.27 11.53 13.76
N PHE A 346 9.74 11.72 12.52
CA PHE A 346 9.72 10.65 11.51
C PHE A 346 10.82 9.62 11.84
N PHE A 347 10.47 8.36 11.73
CA PHE A 347 11.40 7.27 12.04
C PHE A 347 12.62 7.30 11.11
N LEU A 348 12.43 7.39 9.80
CA LEU A 348 13.50 7.51 8.81
C LEU A 348 13.72 8.98 8.40
N LYS A 349 13.79 9.91 9.38
CA LYS A 349 13.91 11.35 9.10
C LYS A 349 15.11 11.73 8.24
N TYR A 350 16.19 10.97 8.32
CA TYR A 350 17.37 11.18 7.47
C TYR A 350 17.15 10.91 5.98
N ARG A 351 15.98 10.40 5.59
CA ARG A 351 15.54 10.28 4.18
C ARG A 351 14.64 11.42 3.73
N MET A 352 14.29 12.33 4.64
CA MET A 352 13.44 13.47 4.32
C MET A 352 14.26 14.64 3.77
N ASP A 353 13.58 15.58 3.10
CA ASP A 353 14.20 16.79 2.57
C ASP A 353 14.97 17.53 3.68
N LYS A 354 16.13 18.06 3.31
CA LYS A 354 17.05 18.77 4.22
C LYS A 354 16.76 20.27 4.25
#